data_359e737b4b7de9170955cb99d8728a28
#
_entry.id   359e737b4b7de9170955cb99d8728a28
#
_cell.length_a   1.000
_cell.length_b   1.000
_cell.length_c   1.000
_cell.angle_alpha   90.00
_cell.angle_beta   90.00
_cell.angle_gamma   90.00
#
_symmetry.space_group_name_H-M   'P 1'
#
loop_
_entity.id
_entity.type
_entity.pdbx_description
1 polymer ?
#
loop_
_entity_poly.entity_id
_entity_poly.type
_entity_poly.pdbx_seq_one_letter_code
_entity_poly.pdbx_strand_id
1 'polypeptide(L)' 'MGQIYRHYKGGIYNVVGMAKRTETEEDLVVYEGTDGKLWCRPTKMFLEKVNVNGQEVDRFQLLGEFYK' A
#
# COMPACT_ATOMS: atom_id res chain seq x y z
N MET A 1 -14.43 3.17 6.21
CA MET A 1 -13.34 2.31 6.71
C MET A 1 -12.07 2.64 5.97
N GLY A 2 -10.96 2.82 6.68
CA GLY A 2 -9.69 3.12 6.08
C GLY A 2 -8.54 2.42 6.79
N GLN A 3 -7.48 2.17 6.06
CA GLN A 3 -6.27 1.57 6.61
C GLN A 3 -5.11 2.50 6.31
N ILE A 4 -4.33 2.81 7.33
CA ILE A 4 -3.16 3.69 7.21
C ILE A 4 -1.91 2.81 7.22
N TYR A 5 -1.08 2.99 6.21
CA TYR A 5 0.17 2.26 6.07
C TYR A 5 1.35 3.22 6.01
N ARG A 6 2.49 2.73 6.46
CA ARG A 6 3.75 3.43 6.34
C ARG A 6 4.64 2.65 5.37
N HIS A 7 5.11 3.33 4.33
CA HIS A 7 6.08 2.76 3.41
C HIS A 7 7.43 2.66 4.11
N TYR A 8 8.22 1.63 3.80
CA TYR A 8 9.50 1.41 4.49
C TYR A 8 10.47 2.60 4.32
N LYS A 9 10.28 3.42 3.30
CA LYS A 9 11.08 4.65 3.11
C LYS A 9 10.47 5.85 3.82
N GLY A 10 9.40 5.69 4.56
CA GLY A 10 8.85 6.71 5.45
C GLY A 10 7.55 7.38 5.03
N GLY A 11 7.08 7.20 3.82
CA GLY A 11 5.82 7.81 3.39
C GLY A 11 4.60 7.19 4.08
N ILE A 12 3.61 8.01 4.33
CA ILE A 12 2.34 7.58 4.96
C ILE A 12 1.26 7.58 3.89
N TYR A 13 0.48 6.49 3.85
CA TYR A 13 -0.53 6.30 2.81
C TYR A 13 -1.81 5.74 3.40
N ASN A 14 -2.92 6.14 2.81
CA ASN A 14 -4.25 5.64 3.16
C ASN A 14 -4.77 4.76 2.02
N VAL A 15 -5.10 3.52 2.32
CA VAL A 15 -5.70 2.63 1.33
C VAL A 15 -7.14 3.07 1.11
N VAL A 16 -7.47 3.40 -0.13
CA VAL A 16 -8.81 3.88 -0.48
C VAL A 16 -9.67 2.83 -1.16
N GLY A 17 -9.06 1.76 -1.66
CA GLY A 17 -9.83 0.69 -2.29
C GLY A 17 -8.98 -0.29 -3.06
N MET A 18 -9.69 -1.18 -3.75
CA MET A 18 -9.09 -2.18 -4.62
C MET A 18 -9.57 -1.96 -6.04
N ALA A 19 -8.74 -2.30 -7.00
CA ALA A 19 -9.08 -2.18 -8.41
C ALA A 19 -8.54 -3.39 -9.17
N LYS A 20 -8.93 -3.50 -10.42
CA LYS A 20 -8.43 -4.55 -11.31
C LYS A 20 -7.72 -3.90 -12.49
N ARG A 21 -6.61 -4.49 -12.90
CA ARG A 21 -5.96 -4.11 -14.17
C ARG A 21 -6.79 -4.69 -15.31
N THR A 22 -7.21 -3.84 -16.24
CA THR A 22 -8.13 -4.28 -17.30
C THR A 22 -7.55 -5.36 -18.19
N GLU A 23 -6.25 -5.32 -18.48
CA GLU A 23 -5.61 -6.26 -19.40
C GLU A 23 -5.43 -7.65 -18.81
N THR A 24 -5.19 -7.77 -17.52
CA THR A 24 -4.81 -9.02 -16.88
C THR A 24 -5.74 -9.45 -15.76
N GLU A 25 -6.66 -8.57 -15.36
CA GLU A 25 -7.53 -8.74 -14.20
C GLU A 25 -6.75 -8.91 -12.89
N GLU A 26 -5.51 -8.47 -12.87
CA GLU A 26 -4.68 -8.49 -11.66
C GLU A 26 -5.25 -7.54 -10.62
N ASP A 27 -5.25 -7.98 -9.35
CA ASP A 27 -5.72 -7.15 -8.24
C ASP A 27 -4.71 -6.07 -7.90
N LEU A 28 -5.20 -4.85 -7.74
CA LEU A 28 -4.39 -3.68 -7.40
C LEU A 28 -4.91 -3.04 -6.12
N VAL A 29 -3.98 -2.61 -5.27
CA VAL A 29 -4.31 -1.76 -4.11
C VAL A 29 -4.22 -0.32 -4.56
N VAL A 30 -5.26 0.47 -4.29
CA VAL A 30 -5.28 1.90 -4.58
C VAL A 30 -5.10 2.64 -3.27
N TYR A 31 -4.11 3.53 -3.21
CA TYR A 31 -3.79 4.25 -1.98
C TYR A 31 -3.48 5.71 -2.29
N GLU A 32 -3.66 6.55 -1.28
CA GLU A 32 -3.51 7.98 -1.38
C GLU A 32 -2.39 8.46 -0.47
N GLY A 33 -1.51 9.31 -1.00
CA GLY A 33 -0.48 9.95 -0.21
C GLY A 33 -0.99 11.20 0.49
N THR A 34 -0.17 11.77 1.36
CA THR A 34 -0.52 12.98 2.11
C THR A 34 -0.70 14.20 1.22
N ASP A 35 -0.18 14.15 0.00
CA ASP A 35 -0.34 15.22 -0.99
C ASP A 35 -1.62 15.07 -1.81
N GLY A 36 -2.46 14.08 -1.49
CA GLY A 36 -3.72 13.85 -2.20
C GLY A 36 -3.58 13.06 -3.48
N LYS A 37 -2.38 12.68 -3.88
CA LYS A 37 -2.18 11.89 -5.10
C LYS A 37 -2.57 10.45 -4.86
N LEU A 38 -3.19 9.85 -5.88
CA LEU A 38 -3.57 8.45 -5.85
C LEU A 38 -2.52 7.61 -6.57
N TRP A 39 -2.21 6.49 -5.97
CA TRP A 39 -1.26 5.51 -6.49
C TRP A 39 -1.91 4.15 -6.52
N CYS A 40 -1.43 3.25 -7.34
CA CYS A 40 -1.85 1.87 -7.30
C CYS A 40 -0.65 0.96 -7.49
N ARG A 41 -0.76 -0.24 -6.93
CA ARG A 41 0.32 -1.24 -6.98
C ARG A 41 -0.33 -2.61 -6.96
N PRO A 42 0.19 -3.60 -7.70
CA PRO A 42 -0.31 -4.97 -7.57
C PRO A 42 -0.31 -5.41 -6.11
N THR A 43 -1.38 -6.08 -5.69
CA THR A 43 -1.52 -6.53 -4.31
C THR A 43 -0.31 -7.33 -3.84
N LYS A 44 0.22 -8.20 -4.70
CA LYS A 44 1.42 -8.99 -4.37
C LYS A 44 2.59 -8.09 -4.00
N MET A 45 2.81 -7.01 -4.76
CA MET A 45 3.91 -6.09 -4.49
C MET A 45 3.64 -5.25 -3.25
N PHE A 46 2.37 -4.90 -3.01
CA PHE A 46 2.01 -4.14 -1.82
C PHE A 46 2.33 -4.92 -0.54
N LEU A 47 2.08 -6.24 -0.57
CA LEU A 47 2.30 -7.12 0.58
C LEU A 47 3.71 -7.70 0.64
N GLU A 48 4.54 -7.39 -0.34
CA GLU A 48 5.89 -7.95 -0.46
C GLU A 48 6.82 -7.38 0.61
N LYS A 49 7.75 -8.21 1.06
CA LYS A 49 8.81 -7.74 1.94
C LYS A 49 10.00 -7.25 1.11
N VAL A 50 10.74 -6.32 1.67
CA VAL A 50 11.96 -5.78 1.06
C VAL A 50 13.12 -6.02 2.00
N ASN A 51 14.31 -6.13 1.44
CA ASN A 51 15.53 -6.31 2.22
C ASN A 51 16.16 -4.95 2.47
N VAL A 52 16.34 -4.62 3.76
CA VAL A 52 16.99 -3.36 4.17
C VAL A 52 18.13 -3.73 5.10
N ASN A 53 19.36 -3.51 4.65
CA ASN A 53 20.58 -3.80 5.43
C ASN A 53 20.60 -5.23 5.98
N GLY A 54 20.17 -6.19 5.15
CA GLY A 54 20.20 -7.60 5.52
C GLY A 54 18.95 -8.07 6.28
N GLN A 55 18.00 -7.19 6.56
CA GLN A 55 16.76 -7.55 7.26
C GLN A 55 15.57 -7.44 6.33
N GLU A 56 14.66 -8.39 6.42
CA GLU A 56 13.40 -8.31 5.70
C GLU A 56 12.42 -7.48 6.50
N VAL A 57 11.86 -6.45 5.84
CA VAL A 57 10.83 -5.60 6.43
C VAL A 57 9.67 -5.52 5.46
N ASP A 58 8.48 -5.21 5.98
CA ASP A 58 7.32 -5.01 5.12
C ASP A 58 7.51 -3.76 4.28
N ARG A 59 7.20 -3.87 2.98
CA ARG A 59 7.22 -2.70 2.10
C ARG A 59 6.24 -1.64 2.62
N PHE A 60 5.06 -2.08 3.06
CA PHE A 60 4.06 -1.23 3.70
C PHE A 60 3.67 -1.87 5.02
N GLN A 61 3.80 -1.14 6.10
CA GLN A 61 3.44 -1.59 7.43
C GLN A 61 2.11 -0.97 7.85
N LEU A 62 1.17 -1.80 8.25
CA LEU A 62 -0.12 -1.33 8.74
C LEU A 62 0.08 -0.60 10.07
N LEU A 63 -0.32 0.66 10.13
CA LEU A 63 -0.24 1.46 11.34
C LEU A 63 -1.54 1.44 12.11
N GLY A 64 -2.66 1.33 11.40
CA GLY A 64 -3.95 1.31 12.06
C GLY A 64 -5.10 1.32 11.06
N GLU A 65 -6.30 1.12 11.60
CA GLU A 65 -7.53 1.14 10.82
C GLU A 65 -8.47 2.10 11.50
N PHE A 66 -9.33 2.75 10.68
CA PHE A 66 -10.37 3.59 11.23
C PHE A 66 -11.67 3.34 10.48
N TYR A 67 -12.76 3.56 11.19
CA TYR A 67 -14.12 3.39 10.66
C TYR A 67 -14.87 4.68 10.78
N LYS A 68 -15.66 4.99 9.76
CA LYS A 68 -16.54 6.16 9.80
C LYS A 68 -17.97 5.73 10.05
#